data_6975c1a0a3feec9bda0658158db98c0e
#
_entry.id   6975c1a0a3feec9bda0658158db98c0e
#
_cell.length_a   1.000
_cell.length_b   1.000
_cell.length_c   1.000
_cell.angle_alpha   90.00
_cell.angle_beta   90.00
_cell.angle_gamma   90.00
#
_symmetry.space_group_name_H-M   'P 1'
#
loop_
_entity.id
_entity.type
_entity.pdbx_description
1 polymer ?
#
loop_
_entity_poly.entity_id
_entity_poly.type
_entity_poly.pdbx_seq_one_letter_code
_entity_poly.pdbx_strand_id
1 'polypeptide(L)'
;MKIKDESIKMSRSKPITDTDPDFIETKNSKTIFEICEMVRIEKEIGIITGRAGIGKTYSLKEYARHRQDILIIEADITFTPKVMIKEICTHLGIITGLSLHDMFEGLVEKMKTMDIMLIIDEAEHLPVRGIDILRRIHDRTGCGILICGLPQLLMRLKSLRGDYAYIFSRIGIGARLDAPTKKDVYAIVRSMMDADEKTCESFYEHSAGSIRILVKLVRRSIRVAQINQMPVTREIIAESAKLLTL
;
A
#
# COMPACT_ATOMS: atom_id res chain seq x y z
N MET A 1 42.58 -43.87 -15.80
CA MET A 1 41.30 -43.67 -15.09
C MET A 1 41.22 -42.18 -14.76
N LYS A 2 40.47 -41.39 -15.56
CA LYS A 2 40.36 -39.94 -15.43
C LYS A 2 39.18 -39.65 -14.50
N ILE A 3 39.48 -39.10 -13.34
CA ILE A 3 38.48 -38.59 -12.42
C ILE A 3 37.99 -37.24 -13.00
N LYS A 4 36.72 -37.17 -13.35
CA LYS A 4 36.05 -35.92 -13.74
C LYS A 4 35.82 -35.06 -12.50
N ASP A 5 36.45 -33.89 -12.51
CA ASP A 5 36.27 -32.84 -11.56
C ASP A 5 34.92 -32.13 -11.88
N GLU A 6 33.85 -32.49 -11.15
CA GLU A 6 32.59 -31.76 -11.18
C GLU A 6 32.71 -30.60 -10.23
N SER A 7 33.18 -29.47 -10.74
CA SER A 7 33.14 -28.19 -10.03
C SER A 7 31.70 -27.79 -9.80
N ILE A 8 31.25 -27.95 -8.56
CA ILE A 8 29.96 -27.41 -8.02
C ILE A 8 29.99 -25.89 -8.22
N LYS A 9 29.25 -25.40 -9.21
CA LYS A 9 28.98 -23.96 -9.35
C LYS A 9 28.17 -23.48 -8.13
N MET A 10 28.87 -22.96 -7.14
CA MET A 10 28.23 -22.15 -6.08
C MET A 10 27.53 -20.96 -6.77
N SER A 11 26.20 -21.02 -6.81
CA SER A 11 25.36 -19.91 -7.20
C SER A 11 25.70 -18.71 -6.31
N ARG A 12 26.21 -17.64 -6.91
CA ARG A 12 26.44 -16.36 -6.21
C ARG A 12 25.09 -15.80 -5.81
N SER A 13 24.71 -16.00 -4.55
CA SER A 13 23.57 -15.29 -3.96
C SER A 13 23.81 -13.78 -4.09
N LYS A 14 22.80 -13.06 -4.59
CA LYS A 14 22.81 -11.60 -4.58
C LYS A 14 23.11 -11.12 -3.16
N PRO A 15 23.96 -10.08 -2.98
CA PRO A 15 24.20 -9.53 -1.65
C PRO A 15 22.89 -9.06 -1.04
N ILE A 16 22.63 -9.40 0.22
CA ILE A 16 21.49 -8.91 0.98
C ILE A 16 21.73 -7.42 1.18
N THR A 17 21.08 -6.59 0.40
CA THR A 17 20.95 -5.18 0.70
C THR A 17 19.73 -5.03 1.62
N ASP A 18 19.86 -4.26 2.70
CA ASP A 18 18.76 -3.89 3.62
C ASP A 18 17.76 -2.95 2.94
N THR A 19 17.96 -2.70 1.64
CA THR A 19 17.04 -1.94 0.78
C THR A 19 15.80 -2.77 0.48
N ASP A 20 14.66 -2.11 0.47
CA ASP A 20 13.42 -2.73 -0.01
C ASP A 20 13.64 -3.26 -1.43
N PRO A 21 13.04 -4.42 -1.78
CA PRO A 21 13.14 -4.94 -3.13
C PRO A 21 12.63 -3.91 -4.13
N ASP A 22 13.20 -3.89 -5.33
CA ASP A 22 12.66 -3.12 -6.45
C ASP A 22 11.16 -3.38 -6.58
N PHE A 23 10.40 -2.35 -6.98
CA PHE A 23 8.97 -2.50 -7.14
C PHE A 23 8.64 -3.64 -8.10
N ILE A 24 7.90 -4.63 -7.62
CA ILE A 24 7.40 -5.74 -8.42
C ILE A 24 5.93 -5.52 -8.68
N GLU A 25 5.57 -5.43 -9.95
CA GLU A 25 4.19 -5.26 -10.36
C GLU A 25 3.39 -6.53 -10.08
N THR A 26 2.39 -6.41 -9.20
CA THR A 26 1.46 -7.47 -8.79
C THR A 26 0.07 -7.23 -9.38
N LYS A 27 -0.83 -8.23 -9.32
CA LYS A 27 -2.24 -8.05 -9.67
C LYS A 27 -2.86 -6.87 -8.90
N ASN A 28 -2.59 -6.78 -7.60
CA ASN A 28 -3.13 -5.71 -6.76
C ASN A 28 -2.57 -4.33 -7.13
N SER A 29 -1.27 -4.22 -7.44
CA SER A 29 -0.69 -2.93 -7.83
C SER A 29 -1.26 -2.44 -9.16
N LYS A 30 -1.52 -3.33 -10.12
CA LYS A 30 -2.21 -2.98 -11.38
C LYS A 30 -3.60 -2.40 -11.10
N THR A 31 -4.40 -3.10 -10.31
CA THR A 31 -5.73 -2.60 -9.92
C THR A 31 -5.65 -1.26 -9.20
N ILE A 32 -4.67 -1.07 -8.29
CA ILE A 32 -4.46 0.21 -7.61
C ILE A 32 -4.14 1.32 -8.63
N PHE A 33 -3.24 1.05 -9.58
CA PHE A 33 -2.85 2.03 -10.60
C PHE A 33 -4.03 2.40 -11.51
N GLU A 34 -4.82 1.42 -11.94
CA GLU A 34 -6.03 1.63 -12.73
C GLU A 34 -7.04 2.52 -11.99
N ILE A 35 -7.34 2.20 -10.73
CA ILE A 35 -8.26 3.01 -9.91
C ILE A 35 -7.70 4.42 -9.67
N CYS A 36 -6.41 4.55 -9.36
CA CYS A 36 -5.78 5.87 -9.20
C CYS A 36 -5.93 6.70 -10.48
N GLU A 37 -5.68 6.10 -11.64
CA GLU A 37 -5.78 6.80 -12.92
C GLU A 37 -7.23 7.21 -13.24
N MET A 38 -8.21 6.33 -12.98
CA MET A 38 -9.63 6.67 -13.14
C MET A 38 -10.03 7.84 -12.23
N VAL A 39 -9.70 7.78 -10.93
CA VAL A 39 -9.99 8.86 -9.97
C VAL A 39 -9.34 10.17 -10.39
N ARG A 40 -8.12 10.12 -10.93
CA ARG A 40 -7.38 11.30 -11.39
C ARG A 40 -8.03 11.94 -12.62
N ILE A 41 -8.39 11.13 -13.61
CA ILE A 41 -8.95 11.62 -14.90
C ILE A 41 -10.40 12.05 -14.74
N GLU A 42 -11.22 11.22 -14.09
CA GLU A 42 -12.67 11.45 -13.94
C GLU A 42 -12.97 12.43 -12.81
N LYS A 43 -11.94 12.75 -11.98
CA LYS A 43 -12.07 13.66 -10.85
C LYS A 43 -13.18 13.25 -9.88
N GLU A 44 -13.27 11.96 -9.58
CA GLU A 44 -14.27 11.38 -8.67
C GLU A 44 -13.70 11.04 -7.30
N ILE A 45 -14.58 10.62 -6.39
CA ILE A 45 -14.15 9.99 -5.12
C ILE A 45 -14.08 8.50 -5.35
N GLY A 46 -12.87 7.95 -5.18
CA GLY A 46 -12.60 6.52 -5.24
C GLY A 46 -12.35 5.89 -3.88
N ILE A 47 -12.55 4.56 -3.77
CA ILE A 47 -12.21 3.79 -2.57
C ILE A 47 -11.48 2.51 -2.93
N ILE A 48 -10.37 2.25 -2.26
CA ILE A 48 -9.66 0.97 -2.34
C ILE A 48 -9.63 0.35 -0.94
N THR A 49 -10.07 -0.91 -0.84
CA THR A 49 -9.97 -1.64 0.42
C THR A 49 -9.29 -2.99 0.24
N GLY A 50 -8.54 -3.39 1.26
CA GLY A 50 -7.85 -4.67 1.26
C GLY A 50 -7.15 -4.95 2.59
N ARG A 51 -6.86 -6.22 2.86
CA ARG A 51 -6.22 -6.65 4.10
C ARG A 51 -4.88 -5.96 4.33
N ALA A 52 -4.45 -5.92 5.59
CA ALA A 52 -3.10 -5.42 5.91
C ALA A 52 -2.01 -6.26 5.24
N GLY A 53 -0.93 -5.60 4.81
CA GLY A 53 0.26 -6.28 4.27
C GLY A 53 0.16 -6.78 2.83
N ILE A 54 -0.91 -6.45 2.06
CA ILE A 54 -1.05 -6.84 0.65
C ILE A 54 -0.42 -5.85 -0.34
N GLY A 55 0.30 -4.83 0.13
CA GLY A 55 1.06 -3.90 -0.71
C GLY A 55 0.36 -2.58 -1.06
N LYS A 56 -0.78 -2.21 -0.45
CA LYS A 56 -1.53 -0.96 -0.74
C LYS A 56 -0.63 0.28 -0.71
N THR A 57 -0.12 0.62 0.47
CA THR A 57 0.76 1.79 0.69
C THR A 57 1.96 1.83 -0.26
N TYR A 58 2.61 0.68 -0.47
CA TYR A 58 3.77 0.59 -1.35
C TYR A 58 3.40 0.89 -2.80
N SER A 59 2.28 0.35 -3.29
CA SER A 59 1.78 0.61 -4.64
C SER A 59 1.32 2.06 -4.81
N LEU A 60 0.66 2.67 -3.81
CA LEU A 60 0.27 4.08 -3.86
C LEU A 60 1.48 5.01 -3.93
N LYS A 61 2.51 4.75 -3.12
CA LYS A 61 3.77 5.51 -3.13
C LYS A 61 4.49 5.37 -4.48
N GLU A 62 4.52 4.17 -5.06
CA GLU A 62 5.12 3.95 -6.38
C GLU A 62 4.32 4.65 -7.49
N TYR A 63 2.98 4.60 -7.45
CA TYR A 63 2.14 5.35 -8.38
C TYR A 63 2.41 6.86 -8.36
N ALA A 64 2.61 7.43 -7.18
CA ALA A 64 2.87 8.86 -7.00
C ALA A 64 4.34 9.27 -7.23
N ARG A 65 5.28 8.33 -7.29
CA ARG A 65 6.73 8.56 -7.20
C ARG A 65 7.29 9.62 -8.16
N HIS A 66 6.72 9.71 -9.36
CA HIS A 66 7.16 10.65 -10.39
C HIS A 66 6.06 11.64 -10.80
N ARG A 67 5.03 11.82 -9.95
CA ARG A 67 3.87 12.66 -10.21
C ARG A 67 3.81 13.81 -9.20
N GLN A 68 3.80 15.04 -9.69
CA GLN A 68 3.68 16.23 -8.86
C GLN A 68 2.23 16.65 -8.60
N ASP A 69 1.31 16.06 -9.34
CA ASP A 69 -0.14 16.26 -9.27
C ASP A 69 -0.84 15.35 -8.27
N ILE A 70 -0.08 14.60 -7.45
CA ILE A 70 -0.62 13.69 -6.44
C ILE A 70 -0.07 14.03 -5.07
N LEU A 71 -0.97 14.17 -4.10
CA LEU A 71 -0.65 14.33 -2.70
C LEU A 71 -1.15 13.10 -1.91
N ILE A 72 -0.23 12.39 -1.27
CA ILE A 72 -0.55 11.27 -0.37
C ILE A 72 -0.48 11.73 1.08
N ILE A 73 -1.55 11.48 1.83
CA ILE A 73 -1.63 11.66 3.28
C ILE A 73 -1.87 10.29 3.91
N GLU A 74 -1.05 9.92 4.88
CA GLU A 74 -1.18 8.66 5.63
C GLU A 74 -1.84 8.96 6.99
N ALA A 75 -3.09 8.54 7.17
CA ALA A 75 -3.82 8.77 8.40
C ALA A 75 -3.36 7.84 9.53
N ASP A 76 -3.33 8.33 10.75
CA ASP A 76 -3.04 7.56 11.95
C ASP A 76 -4.14 7.73 13.02
N ILE A 77 -3.98 7.05 14.15
CA ILE A 77 -4.96 7.07 15.25
C ILE A 77 -5.14 8.45 15.90
N THR A 78 -4.24 9.39 15.65
CA THR A 78 -4.31 10.76 16.18
C THR A 78 -5.02 11.72 15.22
N PHE A 79 -5.39 11.24 14.03
CA PHE A 79 -5.99 12.08 12.99
C PHE A 79 -7.36 12.59 13.37
N THR A 80 -7.43 13.89 13.59
CA THR A 80 -8.69 14.64 13.67
C THR A 80 -8.92 15.39 12.36
N PRO A 81 -10.14 15.90 12.09
CA PRO A 81 -10.39 16.75 10.93
C PRO A 81 -9.43 17.94 10.84
N LYS A 82 -9.06 18.54 11.98
CA LYS A 82 -8.13 19.67 12.01
C LYS A 82 -6.71 19.26 11.66
N VAL A 83 -6.24 18.10 12.15
CA VAL A 83 -4.91 17.55 11.83
C VAL A 83 -4.82 17.24 10.34
N MET A 84 -5.82 16.56 9.78
CA MET A 84 -5.88 16.24 8.35
C MET A 84 -5.78 17.50 7.48
N ILE A 85 -6.62 18.51 7.72
CA ILE A 85 -6.60 19.77 6.96
C ILE A 85 -5.26 20.47 7.12
N LYS A 86 -4.71 20.54 8.35
CA LYS A 86 -3.40 21.13 8.62
C LYS A 86 -2.30 20.46 7.81
N GLU A 87 -2.30 19.13 7.72
CA GLU A 87 -1.30 18.37 6.98
C GLU A 87 -1.39 18.64 5.48
N ILE A 88 -2.59 18.61 4.91
CA ILE A 88 -2.83 18.96 3.52
C ILE A 88 -2.35 20.40 3.23
N CYS A 89 -2.72 21.37 4.08
CA CYS A 89 -2.28 22.76 3.98
C CYS A 89 -0.76 22.89 3.99
N THR A 90 -0.08 22.17 4.90
CA THR A 90 1.39 22.19 5.00
C THR A 90 2.05 21.72 3.71
N HIS A 91 1.58 20.64 3.10
CA HIS A 91 2.09 20.14 1.84
C HIS A 91 1.87 21.11 0.67
N LEU A 92 0.77 21.87 0.69
CA LEU A 92 0.44 22.85 -0.34
C LEU A 92 1.01 24.25 -0.07
N GLY A 93 1.83 24.42 0.99
CA GLY A 93 2.43 25.70 1.34
C GLY A 93 1.41 26.75 1.81
N ILE A 94 0.28 26.30 2.40
CA ILE A 94 -0.76 27.18 2.95
C ILE A 94 -0.45 27.44 4.43
N ILE A 95 -0.68 28.68 4.89
CA ILE A 95 -0.47 29.08 6.28
C ILE A 95 -1.33 28.21 7.21
N THR A 96 -0.70 27.62 8.21
CA THR A 96 -1.35 26.80 9.25
C THR A 96 -1.36 27.56 10.59
N GLY A 97 -2.13 27.06 11.56
CA GLY A 97 -2.26 27.70 12.87
C GLY A 97 -3.55 28.52 13.03
N LEU A 98 -4.32 28.65 11.97
CA LEU A 98 -5.63 29.30 11.94
C LEU A 98 -6.74 28.37 12.50
N SER A 99 -7.98 28.85 12.47
CA SER A 99 -9.14 28.00 12.75
C SER A 99 -9.28 26.90 11.70
N LEU A 100 -10.00 25.82 12.02
CA LEU A 100 -10.29 24.78 11.03
C LEU A 100 -11.01 25.34 9.80
N HIS A 101 -11.92 26.31 10.02
CA HIS A 101 -12.68 26.96 8.95
C HIS A 101 -11.76 27.74 8.01
N ASP A 102 -10.90 28.58 8.56
CA ASP A 102 -10.00 29.42 7.75
C ASP A 102 -9.01 28.58 6.93
N MET A 103 -8.47 27.53 7.55
CA MET A 103 -7.60 26.57 6.83
C MET A 103 -8.36 25.84 5.72
N PHE A 104 -9.61 25.45 5.98
CA PHE A 104 -10.44 24.79 4.97
C PHE A 104 -10.77 25.72 3.80
N GLU A 105 -11.13 26.98 4.05
CA GLU A 105 -11.39 27.95 2.99
C GLU A 105 -10.12 28.23 2.17
N GLY A 106 -8.98 28.48 2.81
CA GLY A 106 -7.71 28.68 2.14
C GLY A 106 -7.29 27.45 1.30
N LEU A 107 -7.55 26.24 1.81
CA LEU A 107 -7.31 25.00 1.09
C LEU A 107 -8.16 24.91 -0.19
N VAL A 108 -9.47 25.16 -0.06
CA VAL A 108 -10.39 25.11 -1.21
C VAL A 108 -9.99 26.13 -2.28
N GLU A 109 -9.69 27.35 -1.90
CA GLU A 109 -9.27 28.40 -2.86
C GLU A 109 -7.96 27.99 -3.58
N LYS A 110 -6.99 27.44 -2.85
CA LYS A 110 -5.73 26.99 -3.44
C LYS A 110 -5.95 25.83 -4.40
N MET A 111 -6.72 24.82 -4.00
CA MET A 111 -6.97 23.63 -4.81
C MET A 111 -7.79 23.87 -6.06
N LYS A 112 -8.65 24.89 -6.09
CA LYS A 112 -9.35 25.32 -7.33
C LYS A 112 -8.39 25.74 -8.45
N THR A 113 -7.21 26.21 -8.09
CA THR A 113 -6.18 26.66 -9.05
C THR A 113 -5.16 25.58 -9.41
N MET A 114 -5.27 24.40 -8.80
CA MET A 114 -4.32 23.30 -8.96
C MET A 114 -5.06 22.04 -9.45
N ASP A 115 -4.46 21.32 -10.38
CA ASP A 115 -4.95 20.00 -10.80
C ASP A 115 -4.26 18.93 -9.95
N ILE A 116 -4.74 18.76 -8.70
CA ILE A 116 -4.17 17.82 -7.72
C ILE A 116 -5.21 16.77 -7.36
N MET A 117 -4.75 15.52 -7.30
CA MET A 117 -5.46 14.39 -6.70
C MET A 117 -4.99 14.18 -5.26
N LEU A 118 -5.92 13.99 -4.33
CA LEU A 118 -5.63 13.59 -2.95
C LEU A 118 -5.76 12.07 -2.81
N ILE A 119 -4.77 11.46 -2.17
CA ILE A 119 -4.83 10.07 -1.73
C ILE A 119 -4.74 10.06 -0.20
N ILE A 120 -5.72 9.45 0.46
CA ILE A 120 -5.71 9.25 1.90
C ILE A 120 -5.51 7.75 2.17
N ASP A 121 -4.33 7.38 2.64
CA ASP A 121 -4.03 6.00 3.04
C ASP A 121 -4.32 5.77 4.53
N GLU A 122 -4.49 4.51 4.94
CA GLU A 122 -4.90 4.07 6.29
C GLU A 122 -6.19 4.79 6.78
N ALA A 123 -7.11 5.08 5.85
CA ALA A 123 -8.29 5.91 6.09
C ALA A 123 -9.31 5.30 7.07
N GLU A 124 -9.15 4.07 7.53
CA GLU A 124 -9.88 3.52 8.68
C GLU A 124 -9.66 4.31 9.97
N HIS A 125 -8.56 5.05 10.08
CA HIS A 125 -8.27 5.91 11.22
C HIS A 125 -9.01 7.26 11.17
N LEU A 126 -9.50 7.67 9.99
CA LEU A 126 -10.26 8.90 9.89
C LEU A 126 -11.62 8.79 10.59
N PRO A 127 -12.01 9.81 11.41
CA PRO A 127 -13.39 9.91 11.87
C PRO A 127 -14.33 10.18 10.69
N VAL A 128 -15.62 9.81 10.80
CA VAL A 128 -16.62 10.04 9.75
C VAL A 128 -16.67 11.50 9.32
N ARG A 129 -16.54 12.44 10.27
CA ARG A 129 -16.48 13.88 10.00
C ARG A 129 -15.26 14.27 9.14
N GLY A 130 -14.13 13.56 9.26
CA GLY A 130 -12.97 13.76 8.37
C GLY A 130 -13.28 13.36 6.93
N ILE A 131 -13.96 12.22 6.76
CA ILE A 131 -14.40 11.75 5.43
C ILE A 131 -15.43 12.71 4.82
N ASP A 132 -16.34 13.27 5.61
CA ASP A 132 -17.27 14.31 5.11
C ASP A 132 -16.54 15.58 4.67
N ILE A 133 -15.49 15.97 5.36
CA ILE A 133 -14.65 17.11 4.95
C ILE A 133 -13.96 16.82 3.62
N LEU A 134 -13.43 15.62 3.39
CA LEU A 134 -12.85 15.23 2.10
C LEU A 134 -13.90 15.33 0.98
N ARG A 135 -15.11 14.82 1.21
CA ARG A 135 -16.22 14.98 0.27
C ARG A 135 -16.49 16.46 -0.04
N ARG A 136 -16.50 17.33 0.98
CA ARG A 136 -16.74 18.78 0.78
C ARG A 136 -15.60 19.44 -0.01
N ILE A 137 -14.36 19.00 0.18
CA ILE A 137 -13.22 19.44 -0.64
C ILE A 137 -13.49 19.06 -2.10
N HIS A 138 -13.83 17.80 -2.36
CA HIS A 138 -14.18 17.33 -3.71
C HIS A 138 -15.34 18.17 -4.31
N ASP A 139 -16.46 18.29 -3.60
CA ASP A 139 -17.65 19.03 -4.10
C ASP A 139 -17.34 20.49 -4.46
N ARG A 140 -16.36 21.13 -3.76
CA ARG A 140 -16.02 22.54 -3.97
C ARG A 140 -14.90 22.79 -4.95
N THR A 141 -14.03 21.81 -5.17
CA THR A 141 -12.81 21.97 -5.99
C THR A 141 -12.84 21.11 -7.25
N GLY A 142 -13.65 20.06 -7.28
CA GLY A 142 -13.64 19.07 -8.36
C GLY A 142 -12.37 18.21 -8.39
N CYS A 143 -11.55 18.17 -7.33
CA CYS A 143 -10.36 17.33 -7.30
C CYS A 143 -10.71 15.86 -7.14
N GLY A 144 -9.95 14.95 -7.75
CA GLY A 144 -10.05 13.52 -7.49
C GLY A 144 -9.59 13.20 -6.07
N ILE A 145 -10.31 12.33 -5.36
CA ILE A 145 -9.94 11.88 -4.01
C ILE A 145 -9.98 10.36 -3.95
N LEU A 146 -8.88 9.72 -3.62
CA LEU A 146 -8.82 8.29 -3.34
C LEU A 146 -8.71 8.03 -1.85
N ILE A 147 -9.63 7.21 -1.33
CA ILE A 147 -9.65 6.78 0.07
C ILE A 147 -9.22 5.32 0.10
N CYS A 148 -8.09 5.03 0.74
CA CYS A 148 -7.52 3.68 0.82
C CYS A 148 -7.46 3.20 2.27
N GLY A 149 -7.81 1.93 2.52
CA GLY A 149 -7.77 1.40 3.89
C GLY A 149 -8.11 -0.08 4.01
N LEU A 150 -8.42 -0.51 5.23
CA LEU A 150 -8.83 -1.86 5.55
C LEU A 150 -10.30 -2.14 5.16
N PRO A 151 -10.71 -3.41 5.00
CA PRO A 151 -12.08 -3.75 4.61
C PRO A 151 -13.17 -3.18 5.52
N GLN A 152 -12.87 -2.98 6.83
CA GLN A 152 -13.80 -2.38 7.77
C GLN A 152 -14.15 -0.92 7.43
N LEU A 153 -13.29 -0.20 6.73
CA LEU A 153 -13.59 1.16 6.24
C LEU A 153 -14.84 1.15 5.37
N LEU A 154 -14.90 0.27 4.37
CA LEU A 154 -16.04 0.14 3.47
C LEU A 154 -17.32 -0.28 4.21
N MET A 155 -17.20 -1.24 5.15
CA MET A 155 -18.33 -1.67 5.98
C MET A 155 -18.87 -0.51 6.82
N ARG A 156 -17.98 0.28 7.44
CA ARG A 156 -18.34 1.45 8.23
C ARG A 156 -19.07 2.50 7.37
N LEU A 157 -18.56 2.80 6.17
CA LEU A 157 -19.20 3.76 5.27
C LEU A 157 -20.58 3.30 4.80
N LYS A 158 -20.75 2.02 4.48
CA LYS A 158 -22.04 1.43 4.11
C LYS A 158 -23.06 1.41 5.26
N SER A 159 -22.59 1.37 6.51
CA SER A 159 -23.46 1.35 7.70
C SER A 159 -23.91 2.72 8.17
N LEU A 160 -23.38 3.81 7.58
CA LEU A 160 -23.78 5.17 7.95
C LEU A 160 -25.28 5.40 7.73
N ARG A 161 -25.90 6.06 8.70
CA ARG A 161 -27.33 6.42 8.69
C ARG A 161 -27.46 7.90 9.04
N GLY A 162 -28.66 8.45 8.84
CA GLY A 162 -28.95 9.84 9.17
C GLY A 162 -28.10 10.81 8.36
N ASP A 163 -27.51 11.79 9.04
CA ASP A 163 -26.79 12.92 8.44
C ASP A 163 -25.53 12.55 7.62
N TYR A 164 -25.07 11.31 7.67
CA TYR A 164 -23.88 10.86 6.93
C TYR A 164 -24.17 9.82 5.86
N ALA A 165 -25.43 9.42 5.67
CA ALA A 165 -25.79 8.39 4.67
C ALA A 165 -25.39 8.76 3.23
N TYR A 166 -25.36 10.05 2.93
CA TYR A 166 -24.97 10.58 1.61
C TYR A 166 -23.49 10.44 1.28
N ILE A 167 -22.59 10.21 2.28
CA ILE A 167 -21.13 10.11 2.02
C ILE A 167 -20.86 8.95 1.06
N PHE A 168 -21.47 7.80 1.34
CA PHE A 168 -21.24 6.61 0.51
C PHE A 168 -21.73 6.76 -0.93
N SER A 169 -22.81 7.53 -1.17
CA SER A 169 -23.37 7.75 -2.51
C SER A 169 -22.47 8.61 -3.42
N ARG A 170 -21.47 9.28 -2.85
CA ARG A 170 -20.49 10.07 -3.61
C ARG A 170 -19.27 9.29 -4.06
N ILE A 171 -19.15 8.02 -3.64
CA ILE A 171 -18.07 7.14 -4.07
C ILE A 171 -18.48 6.53 -5.41
N GLY A 172 -17.87 6.99 -6.50
CA GLY A 172 -18.17 6.54 -7.85
C GLY A 172 -17.36 5.31 -8.27
N ILE A 173 -16.11 5.22 -7.80
CA ILE A 173 -15.15 4.21 -8.22
C ILE A 173 -14.64 3.42 -7.02
N GLY A 174 -14.49 2.10 -7.15
CA GLY A 174 -13.94 1.33 -6.04
C GLY A 174 -13.43 -0.05 -6.38
N ALA A 175 -12.46 -0.51 -5.61
CA ALA A 175 -11.94 -1.86 -5.67
C ALA A 175 -11.75 -2.48 -4.28
N ARG A 176 -12.01 -3.77 -4.21
CA ARG A 176 -11.63 -4.62 -3.08
C ARG A 176 -10.49 -5.51 -3.53
N LEU A 177 -9.34 -5.36 -2.87
CA LEU A 177 -8.15 -6.12 -3.19
C LEU A 177 -8.16 -7.48 -2.48
N ASP A 178 -7.73 -8.50 -3.20
CA ASP A 178 -7.60 -9.86 -2.72
C ASP A 178 -6.21 -10.13 -2.14
N ALA A 179 -6.00 -11.32 -1.59
CA ALA A 179 -4.68 -11.82 -1.26
C ALA A 179 -3.80 -11.90 -2.54
N PRO A 180 -2.47 -11.73 -2.43
CA PRO A 180 -1.56 -11.88 -3.56
C PRO A 180 -1.67 -13.28 -4.16
N THR A 181 -1.60 -13.37 -5.48
CA THR A 181 -1.64 -14.63 -6.21
C THR A 181 -0.31 -15.39 -6.07
N LYS A 182 -0.30 -16.70 -6.36
CA LYS A 182 0.95 -17.48 -6.45
C LYS A 182 1.95 -16.82 -7.38
N LYS A 183 1.50 -16.32 -8.54
CA LYS A 183 2.34 -15.63 -9.52
C LYS A 183 3.01 -14.39 -8.92
N ASP A 184 2.27 -13.59 -8.16
CA ASP A 184 2.81 -12.40 -7.49
C ASP A 184 3.87 -12.78 -6.45
N VAL A 185 3.58 -13.79 -5.63
CA VAL A 185 4.52 -14.29 -4.61
C VAL A 185 5.80 -14.83 -5.26
N TYR A 186 5.68 -15.63 -6.30
CA TYR A 186 6.84 -16.17 -7.03
C TYR A 186 7.70 -15.06 -7.65
N ALA A 187 7.08 -14.05 -8.23
CA ALA A 187 7.79 -12.90 -8.78
C ALA A 187 8.58 -12.15 -7.70
N ILE A 188 7.96 -11.90 -6.54
CA ILE A 188 8.61 -11.24 -5.40
C ILE A 188 9.76 -12.10 -4.85
N VAL A 189 9.56 -13.39 -4.63
CA VAL A 189 10.63 -14.29 -4.13
C VAL A 189 11.82 -14.30 -5.09
N ARG A 190 11.57 -14.46 -6.39
CA ARG A 190 12.62 -14.49 -7.43
C ARG A 190 13.34 -13.16 -7.62
N SER A 191 12.72 -12.04 -7.27
CA SER A 191 13.43 -10.75 -7.26
C SER A 191 14.44 -10.65 -6.10
N MET A 192 14.19 -11.37 -5.01
CA MET A 192 15.01 -11.30 -3.79
C MET A 192 16.08 -12.39 -3.72
N MET A 193 15.84 -13.55 -4.34
CA MET A 193 16.77 -14.68 -4.34
C MET A 193 16.55 -15.57 -5.57
N ASP A 194 17.55 -16.38 -5.91
CA ASP A 194 17.38 -17.48 -6.86
C ASP A 194 16.58 -18.61 -6.18
N ALA A 195 15.36 -18.91 -6.71
CA ALA A 195 14.45 -19.88 -6.12
C ALA A 195 13.76 -20.71 -7.20
N ASP A 196 13.79 -22.03 -7.01
CA ASP A 196 13.01 -22.96 -7.81
C ASP A 196 11.51 -22.89 -7.46
N GLU A 197 10.69 -23.58 -8.22
CA GLU A 197 9.23 -23.56 -8.03
C GLU A 197 8.81 -24.11 -6.67
N LYS A 198 9.51 -25.16 -6.19
CA LYS A 198 9.21 -25.79 -4.90
C LYS A 198 9.52 -24.87 -3.72
N THR A 199 10.58 -24.12 -3.81
CA THR A 199 10.96 -23.09 -2.83
C THR A 199 9.95 -21.93 -2.86
N CYS A 200 9.56 -21.45 -4.04
CA CYS A 200 8.53 -20.43 -4.18
C CYS A 200 7.18 -20.89 -3.60
N GLU A 201 6.78 -22.15 -3.83
CA GLU A 201 5.55 -22.70 -3.27
C GLU A 201 5.58 -22.72 -1.73
N SER A 202 6.70 -23.12 -1.14
CA SER A 202 6.88 -23.09 0.31
C SER A 202 6.73 -21.66 0.88
N PHE A 203 7.28 -20.65 0.23
CA PHE A 203 7.08 -19.26 0.62
C PHE A 203 5.62 -18.82 0.47
N TYR A 204 4.92 -19.25 -0.58
CA TYR A 204 3.52 -18.93 -0.77
C TYR A 204 2.66 -19.50 0.38
N GLU A 205 2.85 -20.79 0.73
CA GLU A 205 2.13 -21.46 1.81
C GLU A 205 2.31 -20.75 3.16
N HIS A 206 3.54 -20.28 3.46
CA HIS A 206 3.87 -19.66 4.74
C HIS A 206 3.68 -18.13 4.76
N SER A 207 3.36 -17.48 3.63
CA SER A 207 3.15 -16.04 3.57
C SER A 207 1.81 -15.57 4.16
N ALA A 208 0.89 -16.50 4.44
CA ALA A 208 -0.45 -16.23 4.96
C ALA A 208 -1.24 -15.16 4.13
N GLY A 209 -0.95 -15.05 2.83
CA GLY A 209 -1.55 -14.07 1.93
C GLY A 209 -1.10 -12.61 2.20
N SER A 210 0.06 -12.42 2.81
CA SER A 210 0.61 -11.11 3.13
C SER A 210 2.01 -10.92 2.51
N ILE A 211 2.15 -9.92 1.63
CA ILE A 211 3.45 -9.53 1.06
C ILE A 211 4.41 -9.06 2.16
N ARG A 212 3.90 -8.38 3.19
CA ARG A 212 4.71 -7.95 4.34
C ARG A 212 5.34 -9.14 5.08
N ILE A 213 4.55 -10.19 5.31
CA ILE A 213 5.05 -11.43 5.93
C ILE A 213 6.00 -12.13 4.96
N LEU A 214 5.66 -12.23 3.69
CA LEU A 214 6.50 -12.84 2.66
C LEU A 214 7.90 -12.23 2.63
N VAL A 215 8.02 -10.92 2.50
CA VAL A 215 9.31 -10.22 2.43
C VAL A 215 10.14 -10.47 3.70
N LYS A 216 9.51 -10.39 4.87
CA LYS A 216 10.18 -10.71 6.15
C LYS A 216 10.66 -12.16 6.18
N LEU A 217 9.83 -13.09 5.71
CA LEU A 217 10.14 -14.52 5.69
C LEU A 217 11.31 -14.83 4.75
N VAL A 218 11.30 -14.26 3.53
CA VAL A 218 12.41 -14.43 2.57
C VAL A 218 13.72 -13.91 3.16
N ARG A 219 13.73 -12.66 3.66
CA ARG A 219 14.93 -12.08 4.29
C ARG A 219 15.46 -12.94 5.44
N ARG A 220 14.57 -13.42 6.30
CA ARG A 220 14.93 -14.26 7.43
C ARG A 220 15.50 -15.61 6.99
N SER A 221 14.83 -16.27 6.03
CA SER A 221 15.29 -17.57 5.51
C SER A 221 16.67 -17.46 4.86
N ILE A 222 16.92 -16.41 4.09
CA ILE A 222 18.24 -16.12 3.52
C ILE A 222 19.28 -15.95 4.64
N ARG A 223 18.97 -15.19 5.68
CA ARG A 223 19.90 -14.94 6.79
C ARG A 223 20.23 -16.22 7.57
N VAL A 224 19.22 -17.06 7.87
CA VAL A 224 19.41 -18.35 8.54
C VAL A 224 20.25 -19.28 7.67
N ALA A 225 19.99 -19.38 6.38
CA ALA A 225 20.74 -20.19 5.44
C ALA A 225 22.22 -19.76 5.39
N GLN A 226 22.52 -18.45 5.38
CA GLN A 226 23.88 -17.91 5.40
C GLN A 226 24.62 -18.26 6.71
N ILE A 227 23.99 -18.10 7.85
CA ILE A 227 24.59 -18.43 9.17
C ILE A 227 24.98 -19.91 9.22
N ASN A 228 24.12 -20.79 8.68
CA ASN A 228 24.35 -22.23 8.67
C ASN A 228 25.17 -22.73 7.47
N GLN A 229 25.61 -21.83 6.58
CA GLN A 229 26.38 -22.16 5.36
C GLN A 229 25.69 -23.21 4.47
N MET A 230 24.36 -23.10 4.31
CA MET A 230 23.55 -24.04 3.53
C MET A 230 22.53 -23.27 2.67
N PRO A 231 22.00 -23.90 1.60
CA PRO A 231 20.98 -23.26 0.76
C PRO A 231 19.67 -23.07 1.54
N VAL A 232 18.83 -22.17 1.07
CA VAL A 232 17.46 -22.02 1.61
C VAL A 232 16.65 -23.28 1.26
N THR A 233 16.29 -24.04 2.29
CA THR A 233 15.46 -25.25 2.17
C THR A 233 14.07 -25.02 2.72
N ARG A 234 13.15 -25.94 2.44
CA ARG A 234 11.78 -25.88 2.98
C ARG A 234 11.75 -25.90 4.49
N GLU A 235 12.66 -26.64 5.12
CA GLU A 235 12.80 -26.72 6.58
C GLU A 235 13.20 -25.37 7.16
N ILE A 236 14.17 -24.67 6.53
CA ILE A 236 14.57 -23.32 6.93
C ILE A 236 13.41 -22.33 6.78
N ILE A 237 12.62 -22.44 5.71
CA ILE A 237 11.45 -21.58 5.50
C ILE A 237 10.42 -21.83 6.60
N ALA A 238 10.09 -23.10 6.88
CA ALA A 238 9.11 -23.49 7.90
C ALA A 238 9.54 -23.03 9.30
N GLU A 239 10.80 -23.24 9.69
CA GLU A 239 11.33 -22.77 10.97
C GLU A 239 11.36 -21.24 11.06
N SER A 240 11.73 -20.57 9.96
CA SER A 240 11.70 -19.10 9.90
C SER A 240 10.28 -18.56 10.04
N ALA A 241 9.28 -19.26 9.49
CA ALA A 241 7.87 -18.87 9.58
C ALA A 241 7.32 -18.98 11.02
N LYS A 242 7.68 -20.02 11.76
CA LYS A 242 7.27 -20.18 13.17
C LYS A 242 7.66 -18.98 14.03
N LEU A 243 8.78 -18.35 13.73
CA LEU A 243 9.28 -17.18 14.45
C LEU A 243 8.64 -15.84 14.01
N LEU A 244 7.83 -15.84 12.94
CA LEU A 244 7.12 -14.64 12.44
C LEU A 244 5.65 -14.60 12.85
N THR A 245 5.12 -15.69 13.41
CA THR A 245 3.70 -15.86 13.74
C THR A 245 3.37 -15.53 15.20
N LEU A 246 4.28 -14.94 15.95
CA LEU A 246 4.09 -14.51 17.33
C LEU A 246 3.78 -13.02 17.41
#